data_4764ad3d2a468be38415ef7efc779c00
#
_entry.id   4764ad3d2a468be38415ef7efc779c00
#
_cell.length_a   1.000
_cell.length_b   1.000
_cell.length_c   1.000
_cell.angle_alpha   90.00
_cell.angle_beta   90.00
_cell.angle_gamma   90.00
#
_symmetry.space_group_name_H-M   'P 1'
#
loop_
_entity.id
_entity.type
_entity.pdbx_description
1 polymer ?
#
loop_
_entity_poly.entity_id
_entity_poly.type
_entity_poly.pdbx_seq_one_letter_code
_entity_poly.pdbx_strand_id
1 'polypeptide(L)'
;EILSGLVGSEMCIRDRFLPGAMDGLNAFFTPNWEALGDPAVWASAYGHIFFSLSVAFGIMVTYSSYLKRKTDLTGSGLVVAFANSGFEILAGIGVFAALGFMAQAQGTEVAGVASSGIGLAFIAFPTIVSQATGGSIIGVLFFGALVFAGVTSLISILEVIVAALQDKLGWARIRTTLTVSIPLAIVSMALFSTTTALSVLDTADAFVNAFGIMAVALVAVIVVAWLLHKLPALVEHLDRRSSFRVGRVWMLLVGALAPLVLGYLLVTELISKISEPYGGYPGWFLAVFGWGMVIALVALALLLSALPWSGRSHAKDDPEYDEFLAEEHYEPDAETCLLY
;
A
#
# COMPACT_ATOMS: atom_id res chain seq x y z
N GLU A 1 -3.61 -5.92 -14.82
CA GLU A 1 -4.84 -5.24 -14.34
C GLU A 1 -6.09 -5.61 -15.12
N ILE A 2 -6.06 -5.64 -16.48
CA ILE A 2 -7.25 -6.00 -17.30
C ILE A 2 -7.66 -7.46 -17.09
N LEU A 3 -6.71 -8.40 -16.97
CA LEU A 3 -7.01 -9.82 -16.77
C LEU A 3 -7.54 -10.11 -15.35
N SER A 4 -7.01 -9.43 -14.35
CA SER A 4 -7.50 -9.54 -12.96
C SER A 4 -8.90 -8.94 -12.80
N GLY A 5 -9.21 -7.86 -13.54
CA GLY A 5 -10.54 -7.26 -13.58
C GLY A 5 -11.59 -8.17 -14.24
N LEU A 6 -11.24 -8.87 -15.33
CA LEU A 6 -12.12 -9.82 -16.00
C LEU A 6 -12.44 -11.04 -15.13
N VAL A 7 -11.44 -11.63 -14.50
CA VAL A 7 -11.60 -12.77 -13.59
C VAL A 7 -12.41 -12.37 -12.37
N GLY A 8 -12.18 -11.18 -11.82
CA GLY A 8 -12.96 -10.63 -10.71
C GLY A 8 -14.44 -10.43 -11.08
N SER A 9 -14.75 -9.92 -12.27
CA SER A 9 -16.11 -9.68 -12.69
C SER A 9 -16.90 -10.97 -12.99
N GLU A 10 -16.27 -11.98 -13.59
CA GLU A 10 -16.92 -13.27 -13.83
C GLU A 10 -17.20 -14.02 -12.51
N MET A 11 -16.26 -13.96 -11.57
CA MET A 11 -16.45 -14.52 -10.23
C MET A 11 -17.61 -13.82 -9.49
N CYS A 12 -17.70 -12.50 -9.55
CA CYS A 12 -18.80 -11.74 -8.95
C CYS A 12 -20.18 -12.10 -9.51
N ILE A 13 -20.30 -12.31 -10.81
CA ILE A 13 -21.58 -12.65 -11.47
C ILE A 13 -22.04 -14.04 -11.05
N ARG A 14 -21.13 -14.99 -10.96
CA ARG A 14 -21.45 -16.38 -10.61
C ARG A 14 -21.77 -16.55 -9.15
N ASP A 15 -21.02 -15.92 -8.24
CA ASP A 15 -21.19 -16.08 -6.80
C ASP A 15 -22.52 -15.52 -6.30
N ARG A 16 -23.15 -14.60 -7.05
CA ARG A 16 -24.52 -14.13 -6.79
C ARG A 16 -25.59 -15.22 -6.87
N PHE A 17 -25.34 -16.28 -7.64
CA PHE A 17 -26.27 -17.39 -7.79
C PHE A 17 -25.97 -18.54 -6.79
N LEU A 18 -24.97 -18.41 -5.93
CA LEU A 18 -24.68 -19.38 -4.89
C LEU A 18 -25.63 -19.18 -3.72
N PRO A 19 -26.11 -20.27 -3.09
CA PRO A 19 -26.92 -20.20 -1.87
C PRO A 19 -26.16 -19.43 -0.77
N GLY A 20 -26.80 -18.45 -0.11
CA GLY A 20 -26.16 -17.62 0.93
C GLY A 20 -25.36 -16.42 0.42
N ALA A 21 -25.12 -16.28 -0.88
CA ALA A 21 -24.39 -15.14 -1.43
C ALA A 21 -25.03 -13.79 -1.07
N MET A 22 -26.37 -13.74 -1.03
CA MET A 22 -27.09 -12.52 -0.63
C MET A 22 -26.85 -12.12 0.82
N ASP A 23 -26.65 -13.05 1.72
CA ASP A 23 -26.33 -12.76 3.13
C ASP A 23 -24.94 -12.11 3.23
N GLY A 24 -24.00 -12.59 2.44
CA GLY A 24 -22.67 -11.95 2.30
C GLY A 24 -22.77 -10.54 1.75
N LEU A 25 -23.52 -10.31 0.67
CA LEU A 25 -23.73 -8.98 0.11
C LEU A 25 -24.46 -8.05 1.08
N ASN A 26 -25.43 -8.54 1.81
CA ASN A 26 -26.10 -7.76 2.85
C ASN A 26 -25.11 -7.36 3.96
N ALA A 27 -24.22 -8.26 4.39
CA ALA A 27 -23.18 -7.94 5.36
C ALA A 27 -22.22 -6.88 4.84
N PHE A 28 -21.89 -6.88 3.54
CA PHE A 28 -21.02 -5.89 2.92
C PHE A 28 -21.64 -4.50 2.77
N PHE A 29 -22.92 -4.44 2.38
CA PHE A 29 -23.59 -3.16 2.06
C PHE A 29 -24.46 -2.62 3.20
N THR A 30 -24.70 -3.37 4.27
CA THR A 30 -25.48 -2.88 5.40
C THR A 30 -24.60 -2.03 6.31
N PRO A 31 -24.85 -0.70 6.43
CA PRO A 31 -24.02 0.18 7.24
C PRO A 31 -24.22 -0.11 8.73
N ASN A 32 -23.12 -0.26 9.46
CA ASN A 32 -23.11 -0.25 10.91
C ASN A 32 -22.72 1.13 11.43
N TRP A 33 -23.72 1.97 11.71
CA TRP A 33 -23.48 3.34 12.15
C TRP A 33 -22.84 3.44 13.54
N GLU A 34 -23.06 2.45 14.41
CA GLU A 34 -22.47 2.41 15.74
C GLU A 34 -20.94 2.22 15.67
N ALA A 35 -20.48 1.44 14.69
CA ALA A 35 -19.07 1.19 14.47
C ALA A 35 -18.27 2.47 14.11
N LEU A 36 -18.92 3.52 13.61
CA LEU A 36 -18.23 4.79 13.34
C LEU A 36 -17.75 5.49 14.62
N GLY A 37 -18.27 5.14 15.78
CA GLY A 37 -17.78 5.62 17.07
C GLY A 37 -16.54 4.88 17.57
N ASP A 38 -16.17 3.75 16.97
CA ASP A 38 -15.01 2.96 17.38
C ASP A 38 -13.74 3.42 16.67
N PRO A 39 -12.72 3.91 17.40
CA PRO A 39 -11.43 4.28 16.81
C PRO A 39 -10.73 3.15 16.05
N ALA A 40 -10.93 1.88 16.42
CA ALA A 40 -10.32 0.73 15.77
C ALA A 40 -10.82 0.56 14.33
N VAL A 41 -12.07 0.90 14.04
CA VAL A 41 -12.62 0.90 12.67
C VAL A 41 -11.91 1.90 11.78
N TRP A 42 -11.68 3.10 12.29
CA TRP A 42 -10.94 4.14 11.57
C TRP A 42 -9.48 3.75 11.36
N ALA A 43 -8.83 3.16 12.37
CA ALA A 43 -7.47 2.65 12.25
C ALA A 43 -7.35 1.62 11.13
N SER A 44 -8.27 0.66 11.10
CA SER A 44 -8.32 -0.38 10.05
C SER A 44 -8.58 0.22 8.67
N ALA A 45 -9.50 1.19 8.55
CA ALA A 45 -9.80 1.85 7.29
C ALA A 45 -8.60 2.65 6.76
N TYR A 46 -7.92 3.42 7.61
CA TYR A 46 -6.70 4.14 7.23
C TYR A 46 -5.58 3.19 6.86
N GLY A 47 -5.34 2.14 7.64
CA GLY A 47 -4.35 1.12 7.33
C GLY A 47 -4.59 0.48 5.97
N HIS A 48 -5.85 0.15 5.66
CA HIS A 48 -6.25 -0.39 4.37
C HIS A 48 -5.94 0.57 3.21
N ILE A 49 -6.32 1.84 3.32
CA ILE A 49 -6.03 2.86 2.29
C ILE A 49 -4.53 3.03 2.08
N PHE A 50 -3.74 3.08 3.15
CA PHE A 50 -2.28 3.19 3.05
C PHE A 50 -1.67 2.01 2.31
N PHE A 51 -2.12 0.80 2.62
CA PHE A 51 -1.65 -0.41 1.96
C PHE A 51 -2.10 -0.47 0.50
N SER A 52 -3.37 -0.26 0.24
CA SER A 52 -3.99 -0.37 -1.07
C SER A 52 -3.43 0.63 -2.08
N LEU A 53 -3.24 1.89 -1.68
CA LEU A 53 -2.63 2.94 -2.51
C LEU A 53 -1.09 2.94 -2.44
N SER A 54 -0.48 1.98 -1.75
CA SER A 54 0.98 1.90 -1.55
C SER A 54 1.59 3.20 -0.99
N VAL A 55 0.85 3.89 -0.13
CA VAL A 55 1.31 5.14 0.52
C VAL A 55 2.43 4.80 1.50
N ALA A 56 3.47 5.59 1.52
CA ALA A 56 4.68 5.41 2.33
C ALA A 56 5.56 4.19 2.02
N PHE A 57 5.24 3.38 1.02
CA PHE A 57 6.13 2.34 0.50
C PHE A 57 7.29 2.90 -0.34
N GLY A 58 7.27 4.18 -0.67
CA GLY A 58 8.22 4.79 -1.59
C GLY A 58 7.93 4.55 -3.07
N ILE A 59 6.95 3.69 -3.40
CA ILE A 59 6.63 3.30 -4.79
C ILE A 59 6.22 4.53 -5.60
N MET A 60 5.28 5.33 -5.10
CA MET A 60 4.83 6.53 -5.80
C MET A 60 5.92 7.59 -5.93
N VAL A 61 6.80 7.72 -4.93
CA VAL A 61 7.97 8.62 -4.99
C VAL A 61 8.92 8.18 -6.10
N THR A 62 9.23 6.88 -6.16
CA THR A 62 10.11 6.31 -7.18
C THR A 62 9.51 6.44 -8.59
N TYR A 63 8.23 6.10 -8.76
CA TYR A 63 7.59 6.20 -10.07
C TYR A 63 7.40 7.65 -10.52
N SER A 64 7.09 8.57 -9.60
CA SER A 64 6.99 9.99 -9.95
C SER A 64 8.33 10.58 -10.38
N SER A 65 9.46 10.05 -9.89
CA SER A 65 10.79 10.47 -10.33
C SER A 65 11.12 10.11 -11.79
N TYR A 66 10.40 9.13 -12.37
CA TYR A 66 10.53 8.75 -13.77
C TYR A 66 9.59 9.52 -14.71
N LEU A 67 8.66 10.30 -14.15
CA LEU A 67 7.74 11.10 -14.94
C LEU A 67 8.38 12.42 -15.38
N LYS A 68 7.93 12.92 -16.54
CA LYS A 68 8.33 14.25 -16.99
C LYS A 68 7.80 15.31 -16.04
N ARG A 69 8.59 16.37 -15.82
CA ARG A 69 8.26 17.47 -14.89
C ARG A 69 6.96 18.22 -15.23
N LYS A 70 6.51 18.15 -16.49
CA LYS A 70 5.26 18.76 -16.99
C LYS A 70 4.02 17.85 -16.83
N THR A 71 4.16 16.66 -16.20
CA THR A 71 3.06 15.70 -16.03
C THR A 71 2.06 16.20 -14.97
N ASP A 72 0.76 16.08 -15.28
CA ASP A 72 -0.32 16.32 -14.31
C ASP A 72 -0.33 15.22 -13.25
N LEU A 73 0.28 15.50 -12.10
CA LEU A 73 0.35 14.56 -10.98
C LEU A 73 -0.96 14.47 -10.21
N THR A 74 -1.70 15.56 -10.10
CA THR A 74 -2.95 15.60 -9.33
C THR A 74 -4.06 14.84 -10.05
N GLY A 75 -4.23 15.07 -11.36
CA GLY A 75 -5.19 14.33 -12.17
C GLY A 75 -4.87 12.84 -12.20
N SER A 76 -3.60 12.48 -12.45
CA SER A 76 -3.13 11.09 -12.44
C SER A 76 -3.33 10.42 -11.08
N GLY A 77 -3.03 11.11 -9.98
CA GLY A 77 -3.21 10.59 -8.62
C GLY A 77 -4.66 10.30 -8.29
N LEU A 78 -5.59 11.18 -8.70
CA LEU A 78 -7.03 10.94 -8.52
C LEU A 78 -7.53 9.76 -9.35
N VAL A 79 -7.12 9.66 -10.60
CA VAL A 79 -7.49 8.52 -11.46
C VAL A 79 -7.05 7.21 -10.81
N VAL A 80 -5.81 7.14 -10.31
CA VAL A 80 -5.30 5.97 -9.60
C VAL A 80 -6.12 5.67 -8.35
N ALA A 81 -6.39 6.68 -7.51
CA ALA A 81 -7.14 6.49 -6.27
C ALA A 81 -8.58 6.00 -6.52
N PHE A 82 -9.30 6.62 -7.46
CA PHE A 82 -10.67 6.21 -7.77
C PHE A 82 -10.75 4.87 -8.50
N ALA A 83 -9.83 4.58 -9.41
CA ALA A 83 -9.76 3.29 -10.08
C ALA A 83 -9.48 2.16 -9.08
N ASN A 84 -8.55 2.39 -8.14
CA ASN A 84 -8.25 1.44 -7.07
C ASN A 84 -9.49 1.19 -6.19
N SER A 85 -10.12 2.24 -5.67
CA SER A 85 -11.31 2.10 -4.83
C SER A 85 -12.49 1.45 -5.58
N GLY A 86 -12.67 1.77 -6.86
CA GLY A 86 -13.68 1.12 -7.70
C GLY A 86 -13.43 -0.39 -7.85
N PHE A 87 -12.17 -0.77 -8.06
CA PHE A 87 -11.78 -2.18 -8.12
C PHE A 87 -11.96 -2.90 -6.78
N GLU A 88 -11.64 -2.26 -5.66
CA GLU A 88 -11.84 -2.81 -4.31
C GLU A 88 -13.30 -3.11 -4.00
N ILE A 89 -14.20 -2.18 -4.35
CA ILE A 89 -15.64 -2.39 -4.17
C ILE A 89 -16.11 -3.57 -5.04
N LEU A 90 -15.65 -3.63 -6.31
CA LEU A 90 -16.01 -4.72 -7.21
C LEU A 90 -15.50 -6.07 -6.70
N ALA A 91 -14.25 -6.13 -6.25
CA ALA A 91 -13.67 -7.33 -5.65
C ALA A 91 -14.38 -7.70 -4.34
N GLY A 92 -14.73 -6.72 -3.52
CA GLY A 92 -15.50 -6.89 -2.28
C GLY A 92 -16.85 -7.59 -2.51
N ILE A 93 -17.57 -7.24 -3.59
CA ILE A 93 -18.80 -7.90 -3.97
C ILE A 93 -18.59 -9.42 -4.15
N GLY A 94 -17.54 -9.81 -4.87
CA GLY A 94 -17.21 -11.23 -5.08
C GLY A 94 -16.80 -11.95 -3.80
N VAL A 95 -15.91 -11.31 -3.03
CA VAL A 95 -15.41 -11.87 -1.76
C VAL A 95 -16.55 -12.09 -0.75
N PHE A 96 -17.40 -11.09 -0.53
CA PHE A 96 -18.49 -11.21 0.43
C PHE A 96 -19.60 -12.16 -0.04
N ALA A 97 -19.88 -12.23 -1.35
CA ALA A 97 -20.77 -13.25 -1.89
C ALA A 97 -20.25 -14.68 -1.60
N ALA A 98 -18.94 -14.89 -1.77
CA ALA A 98 -18.30 -16.17 -1.44
C ALA A 98 -18.30 -16.47 0.06
N LEU A 99 -18.07 -15.48 0.92
CA LEU A 99 -18.18 -15.63 2.38
C LEU A 99 -19.59 -15.97 2.82
N GLY A 100 -20.62 -15.36 2.21
CA GLY A 100 -22.02 -15.71 2.48
C GLY A 100 -22.33 -17.16 2.13
N PHE A 101 -21.85 -17.66 1.00
CA PHE A 101 -21.96 -19.07 0.62
C PHE A 101 -21.29 -19.99 1.66
N MET A 102 -20.08 -19.66 2.10
CA MET A 102 -19.39 -20.45 3.14
C MET A 102 -20.13 -20.42 4.48
N ALA A 103 -20.61 -19.27 4.91
CA ALA A 103 -21.35 -19.09 6.14
C ALA A 103 -22.61 -19.98 6.15
N GLN A 104 -23.36 -20.00 5.06
CA GLN A 104 -24.51 -20.87 4.90
C GLN A 104 -24.12 -22.35 4.90
N ALA A 105 -23.05 -22.72 4.20
CA ALA A 105 -22.59 -24.13 4.18
C ALA A 105 -22.11 -24.63 5.54
N GLN A 106 -21.61 -23.75 6.41
CA GLN A 106 -21.13 -24.04 7.76
C GLN A 106 -22.24 -23.84 8.85
N GLY A 107 -23.38 -23.26 8.47
CA GLY A 107 -24.46 -22.94 9.43
C GLY A 107 -24.06 -21.84 10.43
N THR A 108 -23.18 -20.90 10.01
CA THR A 108 -22.67 -19.80 10.82
C THR A 108 -23.03 -18.46 10.19
N GLU A 109 -22.81 -17.36 10.93
CA GLU A 109 -22.92 -16.01 10.38
C GLU A 109 -21.70 -15.65 9.51
N VAL A 110 -21.88 -14.69 8.58
CA VAL A 110 -20.80 -14.21 7.69
C VAL A 110 -19.60 -13.70 8.50
N ALA A 111 -19.85 -13.02 9.62
CA ALA A 111 -18.80 -12.53 10.51
C ALA A 111 -17.94 -13.66 11.11
N GLY A 112 -18.51 -14.84 11.34
CA GLY A 112 -17.79 -15.99 11.87
C GLY A 112 -16.87 -16.68 10.86
N VAL A 113 -17.10 -16.46 9.57
CA VAL A 113 -16.29 -17.01 8.46
C VAL A 113 -15.27 -15.99 7.97
N ALA A 114 -15.53 -14.69 8.16
CA ALA A 114 -14.65 -13.61 7.77
C ALA A 114 -13.37 -13.65 8.61
N SER A 115 -12.33 -14.27 8.07
CA SER A 115 -11.00 -14.28 8.64
C SER A 115 -10.13 -13.18 8.02
N SER A 116 -8.94 -12.95 8.57
CA SER A 116 -7.97 -12.04 7.99
C SER A 116 -7.60 -12.42 6.54
N GLY A 117 -7.11 -11.47 5.75
CA GLY A 117 -6.84 -11.64 4.32
C GLY A 117 -6.03 -12.89 3.96
N ILE A 118 -5.07 -13.31 4.81
CA ILE A 118 -4.26 -14.51 4.61
C ILE A 118 -5.12 -15.77 4.71
N GLY A 119 -5.94 -15.89 5.75
CA GLY A 119 -6.85 -17.01 5.92
C GLY A 119 -7.91 -17.09 4.81
N LEU A 120 -8.38 -15.93 4.36
CA LEU A 120 -9.32 -15.83 3.26
C LEU A 120 -8.70 -16.37 1.95
N ALA A 121 -7.52 -15.90 1.59
CA ALA A 121 -6.86 -16.26 0.34
C ALA A 121 -6.40 -17.73 0.27
N PHE A 122 -5.87 -18.26 1.38
CA PHE A 122 -5.23 -19.60 1.38
C PHE A 122 -6.06 -20.71 1.99
N ILE A 123 -7.16 -20.41 2.69
CA ILE A 123 -8.05 -21.41 3.29
C ILE A 123 -9.45 -21.31 2.69
N ALA A 124 -10.07 -20.12 2.74
CA ALA A 124 -11.45 -19.95 2.33
C ALA A 124 -11.64 -20.13 0.81
N PHE A 125 -10.89 -19.40 -0.01
CA PHE A 125 -11.01 -19.49 -1.47
C PHE A 125 -10.67 -20.88 -2.05
N PRO A 126 -9.61 -21.59 -1.63
CA PRO A 126 -9.39 -22.97 -2.06
C PRO A 126 -10.57 -23.89 -1.71
N THR A 127 -11.18 -23.72 -0.54
CA THR A 127 -12.35 -24.52 -0.12
C THR A 127 -13.55 -24.25 -1.03
N ILE A 128 -13.86 -22.98 -1.33
CA ILE A 128 -14.95 -22.59 -2.24
C ILE A 128 -14.72 -23.15 -3.63
N VAL A 129 -13.52 -22.96 -4.16
CA VAL A 129 -13.13 -23.44 -5.49
C VAL A 129 -13.25 -24.95 -5.59
N SER A 130 -12.87 -25.70 -4.55
CA SER A 130 -12.96 -27.17 -4.53
C SER A 130 -14.39 -27.69 -4.60
N GLN A 131 -15.36 -26.93 -4.09
CA GLN A 131 -16.80 -27.30 -4.05
C GLN A 131 -17.56 -26.78 -5.27
N ALA A 132 -17.01 -25.83 -6.01
CA ALA A 132 -17.69 -25.18 -7.11
C ALA A 132 -17.70 -26.04 -8.39
N THR A 133 -18.82 -26.05 -9.13
CA THR A 133 -18.90 -26.67 -10.47
C THR A 133 -17.95 -25.95 -11.44
N GLY A 134 -17.00 -26.70 -12.04
CA GLY A 134 -15.92 -26.09 -12.85
C GLY A 134 -14.84 -25.40 -12.01
N GLY A 135 -14.75 -25.72 -10.73
CA GLY A 135 -13.81 -25.13 -9.78
C GLY A 135 -12.35 -25.19 -10.21
N SER A 136 -11.94 -26.24 -10.90
CA SER A 136 -10.55 -26.36 -11.42
C SER A 136 -10.18 -25.20 -12.35
N ILE A 137 -11.08 -24.79 -13.25
CA ILE A 137 -10.81 -23.67 -14.18
C ILE A 137 -10.81 -22.35 -13.41
N ILE A 138 -11.80 -22.15 -12.56
CA ILE A 138 -11.90 -20.95 -11.71
C ILE A 138 -10.68 -20.82 -10.82
N GLY A 139 -10.24 -21.93 -10.20
CA GLY A 139 -9.05 -21.96 -9.36
C GLY A 139 -7.77 -21.57 -10.11
N VAL A 140 -7.56 -22.11 -11.29
CA VAL A 140 -6.39 -21.76 -12.11
C VAL A 140 -6.41 -20.27 -12.49
N LEU A 141 -7.56 -19.74 -12.89
CA LEU A 141 -7.69 -18.33 -13.24
C LEU A 141 -7.51 -17.42 -12.02
N PHE A 142 -8.15 -17.74 -10.91
CA PHE A 142 -8.07 -16.94 -9.68
C PHE A 142 -6.66 -16.92 -9.10
N PHE A 143 -6.08 -18.12 -8.85
CA PHE A 143 -4.73 -18.20 -8.29
C PHE A 143 -3.67 -17.74 -9.27
N GLY A 144 -3.87 -17.93 -10.57
CA GLY A 144 -3.03 -17.37 -11.62
C GLY A 144 -3.03 -15.83 -11.58
N ALA A 145 -4.21 -15.21 -11.52
CA ALA A 145 -4.32 -13.76 -11.38
C ALA A 145 -3.67 -13.25 -10.09
N LEU A 146 -3.85 -13.96 -8.96
CA LEU A 146 -3.22 -13.64 -7.68
C LEU A 146 -1.69 -13.69 -7.75
N VAL A 147 -1.13 -14.70 -8.42
CA VAL A 147 0.32 -14.82 -8.64
C VAL A 147 0.83 -13.64 -9.49
N PHE A 148 0.15 -13.31 -10.59
CA PHE A 148 0.55 -12.15 -11.42
C PHE A 148 0.47 -10.84 -10.64
N ALA A 149 -0.58 -10.61 -9.87
CA ALA A 149 -0.71 -9.44 -9.00
C ALA A 149 0.43 -9.38 -7.96
N GLY A 150 0.75 -10.51 -7.33
CA GLY A 150 1.86 -10.61 -6.38
C GLY A 150 3.23 -10.33 -7.00
N VAL A 151 3.49 -10.86 -8.20
CA VAL A 151 4.76 -10.62 -8.91
C VAL A 151 4.90 -9.15 -9.31
N THR A 152 3.85 -8.52 -9.84
CA THR A 152 3.90 -7.09 -10.21
C THR A 152 4.14 -6.19 -9.00
N SER A 153 3.49 -6.49 -7.87
CA SER A 153 3.71 -5.77 -6.60
C SER A 153 5.13 -5.96 -6.08
N LEU A 154 5.66 -7.19 -6.14
CA LEU A 154 7.03 -7.49 -5.74
C LEU A 154 8.04 -6.71 -6.57
N ILE A 155 7.85 -6.64 -7.89
CA ILE A 155 8.72 -5.86 -8.78
C ILE A 155 8.69 -4.37 -8.38
N SER A 156 7.51 -3.82 -8.10
CA SER A 156 7.37 -2.43 -7.68
C SER A 156 8.10 -2.12 -6.37
N ILE A 157 8.00 -3.00 -5.37
CA ILE A 157 8.70 -2.84 -4.09
C ILE A 157 10.22 -2.98 -4.28
N LEU A 158 10.66 -3.95 -5.07
CA LEU A 158 12.10 -4.13 -5.38
C LEU A 158 12.67 -2.92 -6.12
N GLU A 159 11.92 -2.31 -7.03
CA GLU A 159 12.35 -1.13 -7.77
C GLU A 159 12.67 0.04 -6.84
N VAL A 160 11.86 0.26 -5.79
CA VAL A 160 12.12 1.28 -4.77
C VAL A 160 13.47 1.08 -4.10
N ILE A 161 13.74 -0.14 -3.66
CA ILE A 161 14.98 -0.47 -2.96
C ILE A 161 16.18 -0.34 -3.92
N VAL A 162 16.02 -0.84 -5.15
CA VAL A 162 17.07 -0.77 -6.18
C VAL A 162 17.36 0.68 -6.55
N ALA A 163 16.35 1.51 -6.81
CA ALA A 163 16.52 2.91 -7.12
C ALA A 163 17.23 3.66 -5.98
N ALA A 164 16.76 3.49 -4.74
CA ALA A 164 17.36 4.13 -3.57
C ALA A 164 18.84 3.75 -3.36
N LEU A 165 19.19 2.48 -3.57
CA LEU A 165 20.58 2.02 -3.46
C LEU A 165 21.44 2.47 -4.65
N GLN A 166 20.88 2.55 -5.86
CA GLN A 166 21.58 3.11 -7.01
C GLN A 166 21.95 4.57 -6.77
N ASP A 167 21.00 5.38 -6.33
CA ASP A 167 21.23 6.79 -6.03
C ASP A 167 22.24 6.97 -4.89
N LYS A 168 22.14 6.15 -3.86
CA LYS A 168 23.02 6.24 -2.70
C LYS A 168 24.45 5.78 -2.97
N LEU A 169 24.61 4.61 -3.63
CA LEU A 169 25.90 3.92 -3.79
C LEU A 169 26.51 4.12 -5.18
N GLY A 170 25.76 4.62 -6.15
CA GLY A 170 26.20 4.78 -7.54
C GLY A 170 26.46 3.46 -8.27
N TRP A 171 25.80 2.38 -7.85
CA TRP A 171 25.98 1.06 -8.44
C TRP A 171 25.21 0.91 -9.75
N ALA A 172 25.73 0.06 -10.66
CA ALA A 172 25.00 -0.31 -11.86
C ALA A 172 23.73 -1.09 -11.51
N ARG A 173 22.64 -0.87 -12.25
CA ARG A 173 21.30 -1.46 -12.01
C ARG A 173 21.34 -2.97 -11.80
N ILE A 174 22.01 -3.72 -12.69
CA ILE A 174 22.09 -5.18 -12.61
C ILE A 174 22.76 -5.62 -11.30
N ARG A 175 23.88 -4.98 -10.92
CA ARG A 175 24.58 -5.30 -9.67
C ARG A 175 23.68 -5.04 -8.46
N THR A 176 23.01 -3.91 -8.42
CA THR A 176 22.12 -3.56 -7.29
C THR A 176 20.95 -4.52 -7.20
N THR A 177 20.29 -4.82 -8.33
CA THR A 177 19.16 -5.75 -8.37
C THR A 177 19.58 -7.14 -7.86
N LEU A 178 20.69 -7.70 -8.33
CA LEU A 178 21.14 -9.03 -7.88
C LEU A 178 21.53 -9.03 -6.40
N THR A 179 22.21 -7.97 -5.93
CA THR A 179 22.63 -7.86 -4.53
C THR A 179 21.45 -7.75 -3.56
N VAL A 180 20.32 -7.19 -3.99
CA VAL A 180 19.10 -7.10 -3.18
C VAL A 180 18.26 -8.37 -3.34
N SER A 181 18.00 -8.80 -4.56
CA SER A 181 17.02 -9.85 -4.83
C SER A 181 17.49 -11.25 -4.39
N ILE A 182 18.79 -11.57 -4.52
CA ILE A 182 19.28 -12.90 -4.15
C ILE A 182 19.20 -13.14 -2.63
N PRO A 183 19.73 -12.27 -1.75
CA PRO A 183 19.57 -12.45 -0.31
C PRO A 183 18.10 -12.47 0.13
N LEU A 184 17.27 -11.59 -0.45
CA LEU A 184 15.85 -11.53 -0.15
C LEU A 184 15.15 -12.86 -0.52
N ALA A 185 15.45 -13.43 -1.69
CA ALA A 185 14.91 -14.71 -2.10
C ALA A 185 15.35 -15.85 -1.17
N ILE A 186 16.61 -15.87 -0.73
CA ILE A 186 17.13 -16.88 0.20
C ILE A 186 16.40 -16.78 1.55
N VAL A 187 16.28 -15.57 2.10
CA VAL A 187 15.58 -15.34 3.37
C VAL A 187 14.10 -15.70 3.24
N SER A 188 13.45 -15.31 2.14
CA SER A 188 12.06 -15.66 1.86
C SER A 188 11.86 -17.19 1.81
N MET A 189 12.71 -17.91 1.07
CA MET A 189 12.65 -19.37 1.04
C MET A 189 12.88 -20.00 2.41
N ALA A 190 13.81 -19.48 3.21
CA ALA A 190 14.10 -20.01 4.54
C ALA A 190 12.91 -19.81 5.51
N LEU A 191 12.23 -18.67 5.44
CA LEU A 191 11.12 -18.33 6.34
C LEU A 191 9.80 -18.97 5.90
N PHE A 192 9.50 -18.93 4.59
CA PHE A 192 8.16 -19.26 4.09
C PHE A 192 8.01 -20.68 3.54
N SER A 193 9.07 -21.50 3.53
CA SER A 193 8.96 -22.93 3.23
C SER A 193 8.71 -23.82 4.45
N THR A 194 8.43 -23.23 5.60
CA THR A 194 8.16 -23.92 6.87
C THR A 194 6.67 -24.02 7.16
N THR A 195 6.28 -24.92 8.06
CA THR A 195 4.87 -25.05 8.52
C THR A 195 4.37 -23.83 9.30
N THR A 196 5.28 -22.99 9.81
CA THR A 196 4.99 -21.74 10.52
C THR A 196 4.91 -20.52 9.60
N ALA A 197 5.03 -20.71 8.30
CA ALA A 197 5.08 -19.64 7.30
C ALA A 197 3.92 -18.64 7.43
N LEU A 198 2.68 -19.13 7.58
CA LEU A 198 1.49 -18.28 7.73
C LEU A 198 1.55 -17.43 8.99
N SER A 199 1.99 -17.98 10.11
CA SER A 199 2.10 -17.24 11.38
C SER A 199 3.21 -16.19 11.30
N VAL A 200 4.33 -16.50 10.64
CA VAL A 200 5.42 -15.54 10.41
C VAL A 200 4.94 -14.41 9.49
N LEU A 201 4.24 -14.74 8.41
CA LEU A 201 3.70 -13.75 7.48
C LEU A 201 2.68 -12.84 8.16
N ASP A 202 1.72 -13.40 8.91
CA ASP A 202 0.69 -12.66 9.64
C ASP A 202 1.31 -11.68 10.66
N THR A 203 2.28 -12.16 11.45
CA THR A 203 2.97 -11.31 12.42
C THR A 203 3.81 -10.23 11.74
N ALA A 204 4.58 -10.59 10.70
CA ALA A 204 5.40 -9.65 9.98
C ALA A 204 4.55 -8.56 9.31
N ASP A 205 3.45 -8.94 8.66
CA ASP A 205 2.52 -8.02 8.03
C ASP A 205 1.93 -7.03 9.04
N ALA A 206 1.41 -7.52 10.17
CA ALA A 206 0.83 -6.68 11.23
C ALA A 206 1.82 -5.67 11.80
N PHE A 207 3.08 -6.06 12.04
CA PHE A 207 4.09 -5.19 12.63
C PHE A 207 4.71 -4.22 11.61
N VAL A 208 4.93 -4.66 10.37
CA VAL A 208 5.45 -3.78 9.29
C VAL A 208 4.43 -2.72 8.94
N ASN A 209 3.15 -3.07 8.83
CA ASN A 209 2.10 -2.10 8.53
C ASN A 209 1.96 -1.06 9.64
N ALA A 210 1.89 -1.49 10.90
CA ALA A 210 1.73 -0.59 12.04
C ALA A 210 2.97 0.27 12.30
N PHE A 211 4.15 -0.34 12.41
CA PHE A 211 5.37 0.35 12.88
C PHE A 211 6.37 0.67 11.77
N GLY A 212 6.30 -0.01 10.63
CA GLY A 212 7.10 0.31 9.46
C GLY A 212 6.47 1.44 8.65
N ILE A 213 5.38 1.12 7.97
CA ILE A 213 4.78 2.00 6.94
C ILE A 213 4.17 3.24 7.58
N MET A 214 3.34 3.08 8.62
CA MET A 214 2.65 4.20 9.28
C MET A 214 3.65 5.15 9.96
N ALA A 215 4.70 4.62 10.61
CA ALA A 215 5.74 5.44 11.22
C ALA A 215 6.55 6.21 10.17
N VAL A 216 6.92 5.56 9.06
CA VAL A 216 7.62 6.22 7.95
C VAL A 216 6.77 7.32 7.33
N ALA A 217 5.46 7.08 7.12
CA ALA A 217 4.52 8.09 6.64
C ALA A 217 4.48 9.31 7.57
N LEU A 218 4.32 9.06 8.87
CA LEU A 218 4.28 10.12 9.88
C LEU A 218 5.59 10.94 9.88
N VAL A 219 6.74 10.28 9.90
CA VAL A 219 8.06 10.95 9.88
C VAL A 219 8.23 11.76 8.59
N ALA A 220 7.88 11.20 7.43
CA ALA A 220 8.00 11.88 6.15
C ALA A 220 7.14 13.17 6.11
N VAL A 221 5.88 13.09 6.57
CA VAL A 221 5.01 14.26 6.62
C VAL A 221 5.54 15.31 7.59
N ILE A 222 5.96 14.93 8.80
CA ILE A 222 6.53 15.86 9.78
C ILE A 222 7.78 16.55 9.22
N VAL A 223 8.68 15.78 8.59
CA VAL A 223 9.91 16.35 8.01
C VAL A 223 9.57 17.35 6.91
N VAL A 224 8.71 16.99 5.95
CA VAL A 224 8.39 17.86 4.82
C VAL A 224 7.56 19.07 5.24
N ALA A 225 6.55 18.86 6.09
CA ALA A 225 5.62 19.90 6.47
C ALA A 225 6.18 20.84 7.54
N TRP A 226 6.82 20.30 8.59
CA TRP A 226 7.15 21.07 9.79
C TRP A 226 8.64 21.41 9.90
N LEU A 227 9.55 20.52 9.47
CA LEU A 227 10.99 20.82 9.52
C LEU A 227 11.44 21.60 8.28
N LEU A 228 11.08 21.12 7.09
CA LEU A 228 11.53 21.71 5.83
C LEU A 228 10.61 22.83 5.31
N HIS A 229 9.36 22.92 5.82
CA HIS A 229 8.34 23.89 5.41
C HIS A 229 8.12 23.93 3.89
N LYS A 230 8.20 22.77 3.21
CA LYS A 230 8.13 22.66 1.73
C LYS A 230 6.71 22.46 1.18
N LEU A 231 5.67 22.37 2.02
CA LEU A 231 4.29 22.21 1.55
C LEU A 231 3.83 23.34 0.60
N PRO A 232 4.13 24.63 0.84
CA PRO A 232 3.74 25.68 -0.10
C PRO A 232 4.35 25.49 -1.48
N ALA A 233 5.65 25.14 -1.56
CA ALA A 233 6.33 24.89 -2.82
C ALA A 233 5.77 23.69 -3.57
N LEU A 234 5.37 22.63 -2.84
CA LEU A 234 4.71 21.46 -3.42
C LEU A 234 3.34 21.82 -3.99
N VAL A 235 2.53 22.60 -3.26
CA VAL A 235 1.23 23.07 -3.77
C VAL A 235 1.41 23.92 -5.01
N GLU A 236 2.35 24.84 -5.01
CA GLU A 236 2.63 25.69 -6.17
C GLU A 236 3.01 24.84 -7.40
N HIS A 237 3.88 23.84 -7.20
CA HIS A 237 4.25 22.91 -8.29
C HIS A 237 3.05 22.12 -8.80
N LEU A 238 2.22 21.58 -7.90
CA LEU A 238 1.01 20.86 -8.26
C LEU A 238 0.00 21.75 -8.99
N ASP A 239 -0.27 22.94 -8.48
CA ASP A 239 -1.28 23.85 -9.03
C ASP A 239 -0.89 24.43 -10.41
N ARG A 240 0.41 24.56 -10.70
CA ARG A 240 0.90 25.05 -12.00
C ARG A 240 0.66 24.07 -13.15
N ARG A 241 0.63 22.77 -12.88
CA ARG A 241 0.66 21.73 -13.92
C ARG A 241 -0.56 20.78 -13.85
N SER A 242 -1.44 20.96 -12.90
CA SER A 242 -2.55 20.05 -12.66
C SER A 242 -3.85 20.53 -13.27
N SER A 243 -4.69 19.58 -13.65
CA SER A 243 -6.06 19.81 -14.18
C SER A 243 -6.97 20.50 -13.18
N PHE A 244 -6.68 20.42 -11.87
CA PHE A 244 -7.40 21.15 -10.84
C PHE A 244 -6.44 21.55 -9.70
N ARG A 245 -6.79 22.63 -9.01
CA ARG A 245 -5.96 23.20 -7.94
C ARG A 245 -6.25 22.54 -6.61
N VAL A 246 -5.19 22.08 -5.93
CA VAL A 246 -5.30 21.48 -4.59
C VAL A 246 -5.33 22.50 -3.46
N GLY A 247 -4.65 23.62 -3.62
CA GLY A 247 -4.75 24.80 -2.78
C GLY A 247 -4.45 24.59 -1.28
N ARG A 248 -5.00 25.52 -0.45
CA ARG A 248 -4.77 25.55 1.01
C ARG A 248 -5.42 24.37 1.75
N VAL A 249 -6.49 23.80 1.20
CA VAL A 249 -7.18 22.66 1.84
C VAL A 249 -6.26 21.46 1.88
N TRP A 250 -5.57 21.17 0.79
CA TRP A 250 -4.59 20.10 0.75
C TRP A 250 -3.45 20.30 1.75
N MET A 251 -2.94 21.55 1.88
CA MET A 251 -1.91 21.84 2.89
C MET A 251 -2.40 21.58 4.33
N LEU A 252 -3.65 21.91 4.64
CA LEU A 252 -4.23 21.64 5.95
C LEU A 252 -4.38 20.13 6.19
N LEU A 253 -4.88 19.39 5.19
CA LEU A 253 -5.08 17.95 5.29
C LEU A 253 -3.75 17.23 5.48
N VAL A 254 -2.75 17.53 4.66
CA VAL A 254 -1.44 16.86 4.72
C VAL A 254 -0.58 17.38 5.87
N GLY A 255 -0.60 18.69 6.12
CA GLY A 255 0.28 19.32 7.11
C GLY A 255 -0.21 19.24 8.56
N ALA A 256 -1.52 19.08 8.78
CA ALA A 256 -2.09 19.03 10.13
C ALA A 256 -2.90 17.75 10.38
N LEU A 257 -3.92 17.48 9.55
CA LEU A 257 -4.83 16.36 9.83
C LEU A 257 -4.12 15.01 9.71
N ALA A 258 -3.37 14.78 8.63
CA ALA A 258 -2.69 13.51 8.42
C ALA A 258 -1.69 13.16 9.55
N PRO A 259 -0.76 14.04 9.97
CA PRO A 259 0.15 13.69 11.06
C PRO A 259 -0.56 13.52 12.40
N LEU A 260 -1.66 14.23 12.69
CA LEU A 260 -2.45 14.02 13.90
C LEU A 260 -3.11 12.65 13.91
N VAL A 261 -3.77 12.27 12.82
CA VAL A 261 -4.43 10.97 12.69
C VAL A 261 -3.41 9.84 12.74
N LEU A 262 -2.33 9.93 11.95
CA LEU A 262 -1.28 8.91 11.93
C LEU A 262 -0.60 8.77 13.30
N GLY A 263 -0.32 9.87 13.98
CA GLY A 263 0.24 9.87 15.32
C GLY A 263 -0.68 9.20 16.34
N TYR A 264 -1.97 9.52 16.30
CA TYR A 264 -2.97 8.89 17.13
C TYR A 264 -3.06 7.38 16.88
N LEU A 265 -3.14 6.96 15.60
CA LEU A 265 -3.20 5.55 15.24
C LEU A 265 -1.93 4.78 15.64
N LEU A 266 -0.76 5.38 15.43
CA LEU A 266 0.51 4.76 15.82
C LEU A 266 0.59 4.55 17.35
N VAL A 267 0.13 5.51 18.14
CA VAL A 267 0.11 5.39 19.61
C VAL A 267 -0.90 4.35 20.06
N THR A 268 -2.09 4.33 19.49
CA THR A 268 -3.12 3.31 19.83
C THR A 268 -2.65 1.90 19.46
N GLU A 269 -2.06 1.70 18.29
CA GLU A 269 -1.48 0.41 17.89
C GLU A 269 -0.33 0.00 18.82
N LEU A 270 0.53 0.93 19.21
CA LEU A 270 1.62 0.64 20.16
C LEU A 270 1.07 0.17 21.51
N ILE A 271 0.10 0.88 22.05
CA ILE A 271 -0.53 0.52 23.33
C ILE A 271 -1.20 -0.85 23.22
N SER A 272 -1.96 -1.09 22.16
CA SER A 272 -2.65 -2.37 21.91
C SER A 272 -1.67 -3.54 21.86
N LYS A 273 -0.60 -3.45 21.05
CA LYS A 273 0.41 -4.51 20.88
C LYS A 273 1.27 -4.77 22.11
N ILE A 274 1.39 -3.77 23.02
CA ILE A 274 2.07 -3.94 24.31
C ILE A 274 1.13 -4.56 25.34
N SER A 275 -0.16 -4.16 25.36
CA SER A 275 -1.13 -4.59 26.35
C SER A 275 -1.61 -6.03 26.11
N GLU A 276 -1.78 -6.40 24.83
CA GLU A 276 -2.26 -7.71 24.44
C GLU A 276 -1.34 -8.36 23.40
N PRO A 277 -0.82 -9.58 23.66
CA PRO A 277 0.00 -10.30 22.71
C PRO A 277 -0.77 -10.55 21.41
N TYR A 278 -0.24 -10.07 20.28
CA TYR A 278 -0.86 -10.19 18.97
C TYR A 278 -1.12 -11.66 18.59
N GLY A 279 -2.33 -11.96 18.14
CA GLY A 279 -2.72 -13.27 17.60
C GLY A 279 -2.62 -14.45 18.59
N GLY A 280 -2.41 -14.19 19.88
CA GLY A 280 -2.20 -15.25 20.88
C GLY A 280 -0.86 -16.00 20.71
N TYR A 281 0.06 -15.47 19.92
CA TYR A 281 1.38 -16.07 19.68
C TYR A 281 2.28 -16.01 20.92
N PRO A 282 3.19 -16.99 21.09
CA PRO A 282 4.15 -16.98 22.19
C PRO A 282 5.01 -15.71 22.21
N GLY A 283 5.33 -15.20 23.40
CA GLY A 283 6.09 -13.96 23.56
C GLY A 283 7.45 -13.97 22.87
N TRP A 284 8.19 -15.09 22.85
CA TRP A 284 9.45 -15.21 22.14
C TRP A 284 9.28 -15.05 20.61
N PHE A 285 8.16 -15.54 20.07
CA PHE A 285 7.85 -15.45 18.65
C PHE A 285 7.58 -13.99 18.23
N LEU A 286 6.77 -13.27 19.01
CA LEU A 286 6.53 -11.85 18.83
C LEU A 286 7.78 -11.00 19.03
N ALA A 287 8.65 -11.39 19.97
CA ALA A 287 9.92 -10.70 20.19
C ALA A 287 10.86 -10.81 18.99
N VAL A 288 10.86 -11.93 18.26
CA VAL A 288 11.73 -12.15 17.09
C VAL A 288 11.09 -11.60 15.83
N PHE A 289 9.88 -12.08 15.47
CA PHE A 289 9.22 -11.81 14.18
C PHE A 289 8.36 -10.54 14.18
N GLY A 290 8.02 -10.00 15.34
CA GLY A 290 7.37 -8.71 15.49
C GLY A 290 8.37 -7.61 15.82
N TRP A 291 8.65 -7.41 17.10
CA TRP A 291 9.49 -6.32 17.59
C TRP A 291 10.94 -6.37 17.09
N GLY A 292 11.55 -7.55 17.05
CA GLY A 292 12.91 -7.73 16.55
C GLY A 292 13.06 -7.30 15.09
N MET A 293 12.06 -7.60 14.26
CA MET A 293 12.03 -7.16 12.87
C MET A 293 11.91 -5.63 12.76
N VAL A 294 11.04 -4.99 13.54
CA VAL A 294 10.89 -3.52 13.56
C VAL A 294 12.21 -2.86 13.96
N ILE A 295 12.86 -3.37 15.02
CA ILE A 295 14.16 -2.86 15.47
C ILE A 295 15.22 -3.05 14.37
N ALA A 296 15.24 -4.19 13.70
CA ALA A 296 16.17 -4.47 12.61
C ALA A 296 15.96 -3.52 11.42
N LEU A 297 14.70 -3.22 11.06
CA LEU A 297 14.39 -2.25 10.01
C LEU A 297 14.89 -0.84 10.35
N VAL A 298 14.65 -0.37 11.57
CA VAL A 298 15.13 0.94 12.04
C VAL A 298 16.66 0.97 12.05
N ALA A 299 17.31 -0.06 12.59
CA ALA A 299 18.77 -0.17 12.60
C ALA A 299 19.36 -0.16 11.19
N LEU A 300 18.77 -0.92 10.27
CA LEU A 300 19.18 -0.95 8.86
C LEU A 300 19.00 0.43 8.19
N ALA A 301 17.88 1.11 8.43
CA ALA A 301 17.64 2.45 7.93
C ALA A 301 18.70 3.45 8.43
N LEU A 302 19.05 3.42 9.71
CA LEU A 302 20.09 4.25 10.29
C LEU A 302 21.48 3.93 9.71
N LEU A 303 21.81 2.66 9.56
CA LEU A 303 23.08 2.22 8.93
C LEU A 303 23.17 2.70 7.48
N LEU A 304 22.10 2.52 6.70
CA LEU A 304 22.05 2.98 5.32
C LEU A 304 22.12 4.52 5.25
N SER A 305 21.49 5.24 6.17
CA SER A 305 21.54 6.70 6.22
C SER A 305 22.95 7.23 6.48
N ALA A 306 23.73 6.54 7.30
CA ALA A 306 25.10 6.91 7.65
C ALA A 306 26.11 6.71 6.49
N LEU A 307 25.76 5.91 5.47
CA LEU A 307 26.64 5.73 4.31
C LEU A 307 26.72 7.04 3.50
N PRO A 308 27.90 7.41 2.98
CA PRO A 308 28.05 8.60 2.14
C PRO A 308 27.28 8.41 0.82
N TRP A 309 26.71 9.50 0.31
CA TRP A 309 26.12 9.52 -1.01
C TRP A 309 27.21 9.46 -2.08
N SER A 310 27.03 8.63 -3.11
CA SER A 310 27.88 8.69 -4.29
C SER A 310 27.65 10.05 -4.94
N GLY A 311 28.69 10.83 -5.20
CA GLY A 311 28.56 12.17 -5.78
C GLY A 311 28.03 12.21 -7.23
N ARG A 312 27.47 11.13 -7.75
CA ARG A 312 26.80 11.04 -9.04
C ARG A 312 25.33 11.43 -8.87
N SER A 313 25.06 12.71 -8.98
CA SER A 313 23.69 13.20 -9.12
C SER A 313 23.27 13.11 -10.59
N HIS A 314 22.41 12.18 -10.93
CA HIS A 314 21.81 12.11 -12.27
C HIS A 314 20.98 13.36 -12.62
N ALA A 315 20.57 14.13 -11.61
CA ALA A 315 19.82 15.38 -11.81
C ALA A 315 20.63 16.51 -12.44
N LYS A 316 21.98 16.47 -12.39
CA LYS A 316 22.82 17.51 -12.98
C LYS A 316 23.06 17.38 -14.49
N ASP A 317 22.83 16.19 -15.03
CA ASP A 317 23.09 15.88 -16.44
C ASP A 317 21.79 15.78 -17.27
N ASP A 318 20.64 16.19 -16.69
CA ASP A 318 19.34 16.18 -17.35
C ASP A 318 19.10 17.53 -18.05
N PRO A 319 19.07 17.59 -19.40
CA PRO A 319 18.78 18.82 -20.13
C PRO A 319 17.42 19.44 -19.77
N GLU A 320 16.44 18.63 -19.37
CA GLU A 320 15.12 19.07 -18.92
C GLU A 320 15.19 19.80 -17.56
N TYR A 321 16.26 19.55 -16.77
CA TYR A 321 16.52 20.27 -15.51
C TYR A 321 16.97 21.71 -15.75
N ASP A 322 17.84 21.94 -16.72
CA ASP A 322 18.32 23.26 -17.06
C ASP A 322 17.20 24.09 -17.72
N GLU A 323 16.37 23.47 -18.55
CA GLU A 323 15.20 24.13 -19.15
C GLU A 323 14.17 24.51 -18.07
N PHE A 324 13.95 23.63 -17.06
CA PHE A 324 13.08 23.91 -15.94
C PHE A 324 13.58 25.07 -15.08
N LEU A 325 14.89 25.14 -14.79
CA LEU A 325 15.47 26.26 -14.04
C LEU A 325 15.39 27.57 -14.82
N ALA A 326 15.52 27.51 -16.14
CA ALA A 326 15.33 28.68 -16.99
C ALA A 326 13.89 29.18 -17.00
N GLU A 327 12.90 28.27 -16.99
CA GLU A 327 11.47 28.60 -16.84
C GLU A 327 11.14 29.17 -15.44
N GLU A 328 11.82 28.70 -14.39
CA GLU A 328 11.60 29.17 -12.99
C GLU A 328 12.12 30.61 -12.78
N HIS A 329 13.12 31.02 -13.52
CA HIS A 329 13.65 32.40 -13.54
C HIS A 329 12.94 33.33 -14.53
N TYR A 330 11.97 32.80 -15.31
CA TYR A 330 11.14 33.61 -16.19
C TYR A 330 10.02 34.28 -15.36
N GLU A 331 10.23 35.52 -14.95
CA GLU A 331 9.14 36.41 -14.53
C GLU A 331 8.34 36.81 -15.78
N PRO A 332 7.06 36.45 -15.90
CA PRO A 332 6.25 36.91 -17.03
C PRO A 332 6.13 38.43 -16.94
N ASP A 333 6.59 39.10 -17.94
CA ASP A 333 6.40 40.57 -18.09
C ASP A 333 4.91 40.85 -17.93
N ALA A 334 4.59 41.92 -17.18
CA ALA A 334 3.24 42.33 -16.81
C ALA A 334 2.26 42.54 -18.01
N GLU A 335 2.78 42.58 -19.23
CA GLU A 335 2.02 42.71 -20.46
C GLU A 335 1.39 41.39 -20.95
N THR A 336 1.93 40.22 -20.54
CA THR A 336 1.40 38.91 -20.97
C THR A 336 0.22 38.46 -20.13
N CYS A 337 -0.01 39.07 -18.96
CA CYS A 337 -1.15 38.76 -18.07
C CYS A 337 -2.50 39.35 -18.53
N LEU A 338 -2.54 40.14 -19.59
CA LEU A 338 -3.77 40.78 -20.10
C LEU A 338 -4.43 40.03 -21.27
N LEU A 339 -3.90 38.88 -21.69
CA LEU A 339 -4.40 38.14 -22.86
C LEU A 339 -5.00 36.74 -22.53
N TYR A 340 -5.22 36.40 -21.27
CA TYR A 340 -5.95 35.18 -20.89
C TYR A 340 -6.99 35.48 -19.82
#